data_d6387502cb77f41fa3834325c7f26e84
#
_entry.id   d6387502cb77f41fa3834325c7f26e84
#
_cell.length_a   1.000
_cell.length_b   1.000
_cell.length_c   1.000
_cell.angle_alpha   90.00
_cell.angle_beta   90.00
_cell.angle_gamma   90.00
#
_symmetry.space_group_name_H-M   'P 1'
#
loop_
_entity.id
_entity.type
_entity.pdbx_description
1 polymer ?
#
loop_
_entity_poly.entity_id
_entity_poly.type
_entity_poly.pdbx_seq_one_letter_code
_entity_poly.pdbx_strand_id
1 'polypeptide(L)'
;VVPDSFSRRKQLVEDYFGALPGEEDWTPRYNVAPTQPVPVIRQNPKEPRRELSLMRWGLIPSWSKDTSGAGMMINARSETAATKPAFRDPLTGRRCLVPADGFYEWQRSGKARQPYCFEVNDGELFAFAGLWDRWKDPRGQWVNSCSILTTTTNAVTSAVHDRMPVILDPADYHLWRPTRISKGHLWSLVPSFWVSLW
;
A
#
# COMPACT_ATOMS: atom_id res chain seq x y z
N VAL A 1 10.07 -7.78 4.54
CA VAL A 1 9.81 -6.34 4.61
C VAL A 1 10.23 -5.78 3.27
N VAL A 2 9.29 -5.28 2.52
CA VAL A 2 9.50 -4.75 1.17
C VAL A 2 9.80 -3.26 1.30
N PRO A 3 11.03 -2.77 1.12
CA PRO A 3 11.21 -1.36 0.83
C PRO A 3 10.64 -1.09 -0.56
N ASP A 4 9.85 -0.05 -0.62
CA ASP A 4 9.30 0.49 -1.83
C ASP A 4 10.39 1.30 -2.55
N SER A 5 10.52 1.15 -3.86
CA SER A 5 11.30 2.06 -4.68
C SER A 5 10.35 3.12 -5.20
N PHE A 6 10.65 4.38 -4.90
CA PHE A 6 9.85 5.50 -5.32
C PHE A 6 10.76 6.60 -5.88
N SER A 7 11.22 6.36 -7.10
CA SER A 7 12.18 7.23 -7.78
C SER A 7 11.52 8.36 -8.57
N ARG A 8 10.20 8.30 -8.72
CA ARG A 8 9.48 9.23 -9.60
C ARG A 8 9.17 10.57 -8.93
N ARG A 9 9.15 11.62 -9.73
CA ARG A 9 8.75 12.95 -9.30
C ARG A 9 7.25 13.00 -9.00
N LYS A 10 6.86 13.80 -8.02
CA LYS A 10 5.48 14.02 -7.57
C LYS A 10 4.51 14.25 -8.74
N GLN A 11 4.85 15.16 -9.66
CA GLN A 11 4.02 15.49 -10.81
C GLN A 11 3.68 14.29 -11.69
N LEU A 12 4.64 13.40 -11.94
CA LEU A 12 4.41 12.19 -12.74
C LEU A 12 3.41 11.26 -12.08
N VAL A 13 3.46 11.15 -10.74
CA VAL A 13 2.53 10.33 -9.97
C VAL A 13 1.13 10.93 -9.98
N GLU A 14 1.03 12.24 -9.78
CA GLU A 14 -0.24 12.97 -9.84
C GLU A 14 -0.92 12.79 -11.20
N ASP A 15 -0.16 12.98 -12.28
CA ASP A 15 -0.65 12.83 -13.66
C ASP A 15 -1.06 11.39 -13.96
N TYR A 16 -0.21 10.41 -13.62
CA TYR A 16 -0.47 9.00 -13.89
C TYR A 16 -1.73 8.49 -13.20
N PHE A 17 -1.94 8.86 -11.94
CA PHE A 17 -3.09 8.42 -11.15
C PHE A 17 -4.30 9.35 -11.23
N GLY A 18 -4.19 10.48 -11.94
CA GLY A 18 -5.24 11.51 -12.00
C GLY A 18 -5.60 12.02 -10.61
N ALA A 19 -4.60 12.27 -9.77
CA ALA A 19 -4.76 12.75 -8.42
C ALA A 19 -4.53 14.26 -8.33
N LEU A 20 -5.29 14.93 -7.44
CA LEU A 20 -5.00 16.33 -7.14
C LEU A 20 -3.67 16.45 -6.40
N PRO A 21 -2.94 17.54 -6.63
CA PRO A 21 -1.70 17.84 -5.93
C PRO A 21 -1.89 17.79 -4.42
N GLY A 22 -1.01 17.05 -3.75
CA GLY A 22 -0.90 17.10 -2.30
C GLY A 22 -0.13 18.34 -1.85
N GLU A 23 -0.33 18.76 -0.61
CA GLU A 23 0.39 19.92 -0.03
C GLU A 23 1.87 19.60 0.23
N GLU A 24 2.20 18.35 0.50
CA GLU A 24 3.55 17.90 0.83
C GLU A 24 4.32 17.50 -0.42
N ASP A 25 5.61 17.85 -0.45
CA ASP A 25 6.54 17.42 -1.49
C ASP A 25 7.50 16.37 -0.96
N TRP A 26 8.11 15.58 -1.87
CA TRP A 26 9.12 14.59 -1.50
C TRP A 26 10.28 14.58 -2.48
N THR A 27 11.43 14.20 -1.97
CA THR A 27 12.59 13.85 -2.80
C THR A 27 12.45 12.38 -3.24
N PRO A 28 12.68 12.05 -4.51
CA PRO A 28 12.72 10.67 -4.99
C PRO A 28 13.63 9.78 -4.14
N ARG A 29 13.18 8.59 -3.81
CA ARG A 29 13.90 7.62 -2.96
C ARG A 29 13.85 6.24 -3.59
N TYR A 30 15.00 5.56 -3.59
CA TYR A 30 15.14 4.20 -4.14
C TYR A 30 14.95 3.10 -3.07
N ASN A 31 14.83 3.47 -1.82
CA ASN A 31 14.66 2.55 -0.71
C ASN A 31 13.88 3.24 0.40
N VAL A 32 12.62 2.91 0.52
CA VAL A 32 11.75 3.43 1.58
C VAL A 32 11.56 2.38 2.65
N ALA A 33 12.06 2.65 3.83
CA ALA A 33 11.93 1.73 4.97
C ALA A 33 10.57 1.88 5.68
N PRO A 34 10.10 0.83 6.38
CA PRO A 34 8.96 0.92 7.26
C PRO A 34 9.03 2.11 8.22
N THR A 35 7.89 2.66 8.57
CA THR A 35 7.69 3.85 9.41
C THR A 35 8.02 5.19 8.77
N GLN A 36 8.60 5.21 7.60
CA GLN A 36 8.79 6.42 6.81
C GLN A 36 7.49 6.83 6.09
N PRO A 37 7.36 8.11 5.70
CA PRO A 37 6.25 8.55 4.88
C PRO A 37 6.38 8.03 3.45
N VAL A 38 5.27 7.56 2.89
CA VAL A 38 5.10 7.11 1.51
C VAL A 38 3.95 7.88 0.85
N PRO A 39 4.01 8.11 -0.47
CA PRO A 39 2.87 8.67 -1.18
C PRO A 39 1.71 7.68 -1.20
N VAL A 40 0.54 8.20 -0.98
CA VAL A 40 -0.71 7.45 -0.95
C VAL A 40 -1.77 8.22 -1.73
N ILE A 41 -2.46 7.54 -2.62
CA ILE A 41 -3.59 8.08 -3.36
C ILE A 41 -4.86 7.49 -2.78
N ARG A 42 -5.72 8.36 -2.30
CA ARG A 42 -7.02 8.01 -1.74
C ARG A 42 -8.15 8.81 -2.37
N GLN A 43 -9.37 8.31 -2.21
CA GLN A 43 -10.56 9.09 -2.53
C GLN A 43 -10.79 10.14 -1.46
N ASN A 44 -11.01 11.39 -1.88
CA ASN A 44 -11.48 12.43 -0.97
C ASN A 44 -12.86 12.03 -0.41
N PRO A 45 -13.08 12.09 0.92
CA PRO A 45 -14.35 11.68 1.52
C PRO A 45 -15.51 12.64 1.22
N LYS A 46 -15.21 13.89 0.81
CA LYS A 46 -16.19 14.93 0.54
C LYS A 46 -16.47 15.15 -0.94
N GLU A 47 -15.50 14.82 -1.79
CA GLU A 47 -15.53 15.12 -3.22
C GLU A 47 -15.16 13.88 -4.04
N PRO A 48 -15.74 13.68 -5.24
CA PRO A 48 -15.47 12.50 -6.05
C PRO A 48 -14.13 12.61 -6.81
N ARG A 49 -13.07 13.00 -6.11
CA ARG A 49 -11.72 13.15 -6.66
C ARG A 49 -10.67 12.46 -5.81
N ARG A 50 -9.57 12.10 -6.45
CA ARG A 50 -8.40 11.49 -5.81
C ARG A 50 -7.50 12.57 -5.22
N GLU A 51 -6.93 12.29 -4.06
CA GLU A 51 -5.93 13.10 -3.40
C GLU A 51 -4.64 12.32 -3.22
N LEU A 52 -3.54 12.98 -3.49
CA LEU A 52 -2.22 12.51 -3.12
C LEU A 52 -1.85 13.07 -1.74
N SER A 53 -1.37 12.25 -0.85
CA SER A 53 -0.87 12.67 0.47
C SER A 53 0.25 11.76 0.93
N LEU A 54 1.17 12.28 1.75
CA LEU A 54 2.16 11.45 2.42
C LEU A 54 1.53 10.81 3.66
N MET A 55 1.72 9.50 3.81
CA MET A 55 1.26 8.77 4.99
C MET A 55 2.39 7.93 5.56
N ARG A 56 2.41 7.78 6.88
CA ARG A 56 3.34 6.88 7.55
C ARG A 56 3.07 5.43 7.10
N TRP A 57 4.10 4.73 6.62
CA TRP A 57 4.00 3.31 6.33
C TRP A 57 4.15 2.49 7.62
N GLY A 58 3.10 1.85 8.03
CA GLY A 58 2.89 1.18 9.31
C GLY A 58 1.63 1.72 9.96
N LEU A 59 0.52 1.00 9.74
CA LEU A 59 -0.82 1.44 10.12
C LEU A 59 -0.92 1.60 11.64
N ILE A 60 -1.46 2.73 12.05
CA ILE A 60 -1.86 3.02 13.43
C ILE A 60 -3.39 2.99 13.45
N PRO A 61 -4.01 1.95 14.02
CA PRO A 61 -5.46 1.90 14.12
C PRO A 61 -6.02 3.12 14.88
N SER A 62 -7.15 3.64 14.45
CA SER A 62 -7.79 4.82 15.05
C SER A 62 -8.09 4.70 16.56
N TRP A 63 -8.24 3.47 17.03
CA TRP A 63 -8.48 3.15 18.44
C TRP A 63 -7.19 2.87 19.25
N SER A 64 -6.01 2.92 18.62
CA SER A 64 -4.74 2.63 19.30
C SER A 64 -4.42 3.68 20.37
N LYS A 65 -3.82 3.23 21.46
CA LYS A 65 -3.36 4.13 22.53
C LYS A 65 -2.05 4.85 22.16
N ASP A 66 -1.22 4.20 21.36
CA ASP A 66 0.10 4.68 20.96
C ASP A 66 0.53 4.09 19.61
N THR A 67 1.75 4.38 19.20
CA THR A 67 2.33 3.96 17.91
C THR A 67 3.19 2.69 18.01
N SER A 68 3.30 2.04 19.16
CA SER A 68 4.24 0.93 19.39
C SER A 68 3.99 -0.28 18.46
N GLY A 69 2.74 -0.55 18.12
CA GLY A 69 2.36 -1.64 17.22
C GLY A 69 2.51 -1.33 15.73
N ALA A 70 2.72 -0.06 15.34
CA ALA A 70 2.66 0.35 13.92
C ALA A 70 3.74 -0.30 13.05
N GLY A 71 4.93 -0.54 13.59
CA GLY A 71 6.02 -1.21 12.87
C GLY A 71 5.71 -2.67 12.49
N MET A 72 4.77 -3.32 13.16
CA MET A 72 4.28 -4.66 12.83
C MET A 72 3.09 -4.64 11.86
N MET A 73 2.51 -3.46 11.60
CA MET A 73 1.34 -3.27 10.75
C MET A 73 1.67 -2.61 9.40
N ILE A 74 2.88 -2.85 8.91
CA ILE A 74 3.34 -2.40 7.59
C ILE A 74 2.63 -3.17 6.47
N ASN A 75 2.30 -4.45 6.74
CA ASN A 75 1.61 -5.34 5.82
C ASN A 75 0.34 -5.92 6.44
N ALA A 76 -0.71 -6.04 5.65
CA ALA A 76 -1.96 -6.70 5.98
C ALA A 76 -2.16 -7.92 5.08
N ARG A 77 -2.27 -9.11 5.66
CA ARG A 77 -2.55 -10.32 4.87
C ARG A 77 -3.96 -10.27 4.30
N SER A 78 -4.11 -10.37 3.00
CA SER A 78 -5.41 -10.31 2.31
C SER A 78 -6.39 -11.35 2.88
N GLU A 79 -5.92 -12.54 3.21
CA GLU A 79 -6.73 -13.67 3.72
C GLU A 79 -7.37 -13.38 5.08
N THR A 80 -6.78 -12.49 5.87
CA THR A 80 -7.24 -12.20 7.23
C THR A 80 -7.62 -10.75 7.48
N ALA A 81 -7.41 -9.86 6.51
CA ALA A 81 -7.67 -8.43 6.65
C ALA A 81 -9.12 -8.11 7.06
N ALA A 82 -10.11 -8.89 6.58
CA ALA A 82 -11.52 -8.69 6.93
C ALA A 82 -11.87 -9.06 8.37
N THR A 83 -11.06 -9.88 9.02
CA THR A 83 -11.34 -10.37 10.38
C THR A 83 -10.48 -9.70 11.44
N LYS A 84 -9.29 -9.24 11.05
CA LYS A 84 -8.35 -8.57 11.96
C LYS A 84 -8.87 -7.18 12.37
N PRO A 85 -8.98 -6.88 13.68
CA PRO A 85 -9.51 -5.60 14.15
C PRO A 85 -8.84 -4.36 13.56
N ALA A 86 -7.53 -4.40 13.33
CA ALA A 86 -6.77 -3.27 12.77
C ALA A 86 -7.09 -2.99 11.30
N PHE A 87 -7.52 -4.01 10.52
CA PHE A 87 -7.64 -3.91 9.06
C PHE A 87 -9.07 -4.00 8.54
N ARG A 88 -10.02 -4.59 9.28
CA ARG A 88 -11.38 -4.83 8.80
C ARG A 88 -12.14 -3.55 8.44
N ASP A 89 -12.02 -2.52 9.26
CA ASP A 89 -12.70 -1.25 9.03
C ASP A 89 -12.01 -0.42 7.92
N PRO A 90 -10.65 -0.31 7.90
CA PRO A 90 -9.91 0.19 6.73
C PRO A 90 -10.25 -0.53 5.43
N LEU A 91 -10.33 -1.86 5.42
CA LEU A 91 -10.68 -2.64 4.23
C LEU A 91 -12.09 -2.30 3.70
N THR A 92 -13.04 -2.01 4.59
CA THR A 92 -14.41 -1.68 4.19
C THR A 92 -14.53 -0.27 3.60
N GLY A 93 -13.84 0.72 4.15
CA GLY A 93 -14.09 2.12 3.79
C GLY A 93 -12.86 3.01 3.59
N ARG A 94 -11.66 2.51 3.84
CA ARG A 94 -10.41 3.30 3.77
C ARG A 94 -9.34 2.56 2.97
N ARG A 95 -9.71 2.17 1.75
CA ARG A 95 -8.76 1.62 0.77
C ARG A 95 -8.04 2.76 0.06
N CYS A 96 -6.79 2.51 -0.32
CA CYS A 96 -5.96 3.47 -1.03
C CYS A 96 -5.03 2.76 -2.01
N LEU A 97 -4.44 3.51 -2.92
CA LEU A 97 -3.35 3.07 -3.79
C LEU A 97 -2.04 3.54 -3.16
N VAL A 98 -1.05 2.68 -3.12
CA VAL A 98 0.32 3.05 -2.74
C VAL A 98 1.18 2.97 -3.99
N PRO A 99 1.50 4.11 -4.63
CA PRO A 99 2.33 4.16 -5.85
C PRO A 99 3.73 3.62 -5.61
N ALA A 100 4.24 2.91 -6.60
CA ALA A 100 5.59 2.38 -6.63
C ALA A 100 6.09 2.24 -8.07
N ASP A 101 7.41 2.14 -8.24
CA ASP A 101 8.08 1.75 -9.49
C ASP A 101 8.88 0.45 -9.34
N GLY A 102 9.02 -0.08 -8.13
CA GLY A 102 9.62 -1.35 -7.82
C GLY A 102 9.48 -1.72 -6.34
N PHE A 103 9.86 -2.94 -6.01
CA PHE A 103 9.94 -3.38 -4.62
C PHE A 103 11.04 -4.41 -4.42
N TYR A 104 11.58 -4.48 -3.21
CA TYR A 104 12.63 -5.41 -2.84
C TYR A 104 12.11 -6.54 -1.99
N GLU A 105 12.57 -7.75 -2.29
CA GLU A 105 12.42 -8.92 -1.43
C GLU A 105 13.76 -9.60 -1.20
N TRP A 106 13.89 -10.30 -0.10
CA TRP A 106 15.12 -10.96 0.29
C TRP A 106 14.98 -12.48 0.25
N GLN A 107 15.73 -13.10 -0.66
CA GLN A 107 15.91 -14.54 -0.63
C GLN A 107 16.79 -14.93 0.56
N ARG A 108 16.32 -15.87 1.35
CA ARG A 108 17.09 -16.45 2.46
C ARG A 108 17.87 -17.65 2.00
N SER A 109 19.19 -17.62 2.16
CA SER A 109 20.07 -18.75 1.94
C SER A 109 20.94 -18.94 3.20
N GLY A 110 20.51 -19.78 4.13
CA GLY A 110 21.13 -19.92 5.44
C GLY A 110 21.10 -18.61 6.25
N LYS A 111 22.29 -18.07 6.56
CA LYS A 111 22.45 -16.77 7.25
C LYS A 111 22.49 -15.58 6.29
N ALA A 112 22.71 -15.81 5.00
CA ALA A 112 22.76 -14.76 4.00
C ALA A 112 21.37 -14.33 3.55
N ARG A 113 21.25 -13.05 3.17
CA ARG A 113 20.04 -12.47 2.59
C ARG A 113 20.44 -11.78 1.30
N GLN A 114 20.00 -12.31 0.18
CA GLN A 114 20.22 -11.73 -1.14
C GLN A 114 18.99 -10.87 -1.50
N PRO A 115 19.15 -9.55 -1.71
CA PRO A 115 18.06 -8.70 -2.17
C PRO A 115 17.80 -8.92 -3.66
N TYR A 116 16.53 -8.90 -4.03
CA TYR A 116 16.04 -8.87 -5.40
C TYR A 116 15.11 -7.66 -5.55
N CYS A 117 15.29 -6.90 -6.63
CA CYS A 117 14.38 -5.85 -7.02
C CYS A 117 13.39 -6.41 -8.03
N PHE A 118 12.11 -6.20 -7.78
CA PHE A 118 11.02 -6.54 -8.69
C PHE A 118 10.42 -5.27 -9.24
N GLU A 119 10.26 -5.21 -10.56
CA GLU A 119 9.70 -4.09 -11.29
C GLU A 119 8.57 -4.58 -12.19
N VAL A 120 7.69 -3.70 -12.59
CA VAL A 120 6.63 -3.96 -13.58
C VAL A 120 7.04 -3.24 -14.86
N ASN A 121 7.04 -3.96 -16.00
CA ASN A 121 7.32 -3.41 -17.33
C ASN A 121 8.53 -2.45 -17.36
N ASP A 122 9.70 -2.92 -16.93
CA ASP A 122 10.95 -2.12 -16.90
C ASP A 122 10.86 -0.82 -16.08
N GLY A 123 10.21 -0.89 -14.92
CA GLY A 123 10.13 0.22 -13.96
C GLY A 123 9.00 1.21 -14.25
N GLU A 124 7.94 0.79 -14.90
CA GLU A 124 6.71 1.59 -14.98
C GLU A 124 6.06 1.79 -13.61
N LEU A 125 5.33 2.90 -13.48
CA LEU A 125 4.54 3.16 -12.29
C LEU A 125 3.40 2.15 -12.16
N PHE A 126 3.24 1.62 -10.97
CA PHE A 126 2.12 0.78 -10.59
C PHE A 126 1.63 1.15 -9.18
N ALA A 127 0.61 0.47 -8.67
CA ALA A 127 0.15 0.67 -7.31
C ALA A 127 -0.05 -0.64 -6.57
N PHE A 128 0.37 -0.65 -5.31
CA PHE A 128 -0.07 -1.66 -4.36
C PHE A 128 -1.47 -1.35 -3.83
N ALA A 129 -2.23 -2.40 -3.54
CA ALA A 129 -3.46 -2.29 -2.77
C ALA A 129 -3.13 -1.90 -1.33
N GLY A 130 -3.55 -0.73 -0.91
CA GLY A 130 -3.30 -0.20 0.42
C GLY A 130 -4.57 -0.06 1.26
N LEU A 131 -4.37 -0.05 2.57
CA LEU A 131 -5.36 0.32 3.58
C LEU A 131 -4.80 1.49 4.37
N TRP A 132 -5.64 2.44 4.76
CA TRP A 132 -5.20 3.56 5.57
C TRP A 132 -6.11 3.78 6.77
N ASP A 133 -5.58 4.40 7.81
CA ASP A 133 -6.35 4.84 8.97
C ASP A 133 -5.84 6.18 9.48
N ARG A 134 -6.66 6.82 10.29
CA ARG A 134 -6.39 8.11 10.88
C ARG A 134 -6.46 8.00 12.40
N TRP A 135 -5.34 8.24 13.04
CA TRP A 135 -5.19 8.19 14.48
C TRP A 135 -4.97 9.59 15.06
N LYS A 136 -5.52 9.86 16.23
CA LYS A 136 -5.31 11.12 16.94
C LYS A 136 -4.30 10.89 18.05
N ASP A 137 -3.17 11.59 17.98
CA ASP A 137 -2.12 11.47 18.97
C ASP A 137 -2.51 12.09 20.34
N PRO A 138 -1.76 11.83 21.41
CA PRO A 138 -2.03 12.41 22.74
C PRO A 138 -1.99 13.94 22.79
N ARG A 139 -1.38 14.60 21.79
CA ARG A 139 -1.35 16.07 21.66
C ARG A 139 -2.52 16.59 20.84
N GLY A 140 -3.41 15.72 20.39
CA GLY A 140 -4.58 16.07 19.59
C GLY A 140 -4.31 16.22 18.08
N GLN A 141 -3.10 15.89 17.61
CA GLN A 141 -2.76 15.97 16.20
C GLN A 141 -3.17 14.69 15.45
N TRP A 142 -3.59 14.86 14.20
CA TRP A 142 -3.97 13.75 13.36
C TRP A 142 -2.78 13.17 12.61
N VAL A 143 -2.60 11.86 12.71
CA VAL A 143 -1.60 11.09 11.98
C VAL A 143 -2.31 10.15 11.00
N ASN A 144 -2.03 10.30 9.71
CA ASN A 144 -2.48 9.35 8.69
C ASN A 144 -1.40 8.27 8.51
N SER A 145 -1.83 7.04 8.43
CA SER A 145 -0.93 5.88 8.28
C SER A 145 -1.53 4.85 7.35
N CYS A 146 -0.68 4.07 6.70
CA CYS A 146 -1.11 3.05 5.74
C CYS A 146 -0.42 1.70 5.97
N SER A 147 -1.02 0.67 5.38
CA SER A 147 -0.51 -0.70 5.31
C SER A 147 -0.68 -1.20 3.89
N ILE A 148 0.24 -2.02 3.40
CA ILE A 148 0.14 -2.67 2.08
C ILE A 148 -0.49 -4.04 2.26
N LEU A 149 -1.46 -4.39 1.41
CA LEU A 149 -1.97 -5.76 1.36
C LEU A 149 -0.94 -6.69 0.76
N THR A 150 -0.83 -7.88 1.36
CA THR A 150 0.02 -8.96 0.83
C THR A 150 -0.80 -10.22 0.60
N THR A 151 -0.36 -11.03 -0.35
CA THR A 151 -0.97 -12.31 -0.71
C THR A 151 0.10 -13.38 -0.91
N THR A 152 -0.30 -14.59 -1.29
CA THR A 152 0.61 -15.65 -1.73
C THR A 152 1.36 -15.22 -2.97
N THR A 153 2.56 -15.75 -3.17
CA THR A 153 3.41 -15.43 -4.32
C THR A 153 2.88 -16.00 -5.63
N ASN A 154 3.28 -15.39 -6.72
CA ASN A 154 3.14 -15.94 -8.08
C ASN A 154 4.42 -16.70 -8.51
N ALA A 155 4.46 -17.17 -9.75
CA ALA A 155 5.59 -17.92 -10.28
C ALA A 155 6.91 -17.12 -10.28
N VAL A 156 6.85 -15.79 -10.42
CA VAL A 156 8.03 -14.92 -10.49
C VAL A 156 8.66 -14.71 -9.10
N THR A 157 7.85 -14.43 -8.09
CA THR A 157 8.34 -14.08 -6.74
C THR A 157 8.53 -15.28 -5.83
N SER A 158 7.96 -16.44 -6.17
CA SER A 158 7.98 -17.66 -5.33
C SER A 158 9.37 -18.20 -5.05
N ALA A 159 10.33 -17.99 -5.96
CA ALA A 159 11.72 -18.40 -5.75
C ALA A 159 12.46 -17.57 -4.68
N VAL A 160 11.95 -16.40 -4.34
CA VAL A 160 12.58 -15.44 -3.42
C VAL A 160 11.89 -15.39 -2.07
N HIS A 161 10.56 -15.31 -2.05
CA HIS A 161 9.77 -15.15 -0.84
C HIS A 161 8.42 -15.88 -0.97
N ASP A 162 7.78 -16.22 0.16
CA ASP A 162 6.48 -16.90 0.23
C ASP A 162 5.27 -15.94 0.19
N ARG A 163 5.53 -14.65 0.22
CA ARG A 163 4.51 -13.58 0.16
C ARG A 163 4.94 -12.50 -0.82
N MET A 164 3.96 -11.83 -1.44
CA MET A 164 4.18 -10.65 -2.26
C MET A 164 3.13 -9.58 -1.97
N PRO A 165 3.42 -8.30 -2.23
CA PRO A 165 2.39 -7.26 -2.21
C PRO A 165 1.31 -7.53 -3.25
N VAL A 166 0.08 -7.11 -2.95
CA VAL A 166 -1.01 -7.12 -3.95
C VAL A 166 -0.81 -5.95 -4.89
N ILE A 167 -0.39 -6.24 -6.11
CA ILE A 167 -0.25 -5.26 -7.19
C ILE A 167 -1.57 -5.18 -7.94
N LEU A 168 -2.08 -3.99 -8.14
CA LEU A 168 -3.35 -3.75 -8.83
C LEU A 168 -3.11 -3.50 -10.32
N ASP A 169 -3.95 -4.10 -11.16
CA ASP A 169 -4.02 -3.71 -12.56
C ASP A 169 -4.51 -2.25 -12.67
N PRO A 170 -3.91 -1.41 -13.52
CA PRO A 170 -4.38 -0.04 -13.75
C PRO A 170 -5.88 0.04 -14.12
N ALA A 171 -6.41 -0.94 -14.86
CA ALA A 171 -7.83 -1.03 -15.18
C ALA A 171 -8.71 -1.17 -13.93
N ASP A 172 -8.18 -1.74 -12.84
CA ASP A 172 -8.90 -2.04 -11.61
C ASP A 172 -8.72 -0.97 -10.52
N TYR A 173 -7.91 0.06 -10.72
CA TYR A 173 -7.74 1.13 -9.73
C TYR A 173 -9.06 1.78 -9.32
N HIS A 174 -10.04 1.81 -10.21
CA HIS A 174 -11.37 2.35 -9.92
C HIS A 174 -12.19 1.43 -9.00
N LEU A 175 -11.97 0.11 -9.04
CA LEU A 175 -12.65 -0.89 -8.21
C LEU A 175 -12.10 -0.90 -6.77
N TRP A 176 -10.82 -0.57 -6.61
CA TRP A 176 -10.20 -0.48 -5.29
C TRP A 176 -10.60 0.79 -4.51
N ARG A 177 -11.44 1.65 -5.08
CA ARG A 177 -11.96 2.84 -4.39
C ARG A 177 -12.88 2.43 -3.22
N PRO A 178 -12.97 3.26 -2.15
CA PRO A 178 -13.94 3.06 -1.09
C PRO A 178 -15.37 3.42 -1.57
N THR A 179 -15.95 2.63 -2.44
CA THR A 179 -17.40 2.52 -2.55
C THR A 179 -17.85 1.60 -1.42
N ARG A 180 -19.03 1.82 -0.84
CA ARG A 180 -19.63 0.87 0.11
C ARG A 180 -19.94 -0.43 -0.62
N ILE A 181 -18.93 -1.26 -0.79
CA ILE A 181 -19.09 -2.60 -1.35
C ILE A 181 -19.49 -3.52 -0.21
N SER A 182 -20.52 -4.32 -0.41
CA SER A 182 -20.91 -5.35 0.55
C SER A 182 -19.73 -6.31 0.81
N LYS A 183 -19.57 -6.76 2.03
CA LYS A 183 -18.44 -7.62 2.45
C LYS A 183 -18.22 -8.83 1.54
N GLY A 184 -19.27 -9.38 0.94
CA GLY A 184 -19.19 -10.52 0.01
C GLY A 184 -18.54 -10.20 -1.33
N HIS A 185 -18.66 -8.96 -1.83
CA HIS A 185 -18.14 -8.57 -3.14
C HIS A 185 -16.64 -8.22 -3.12
N LEU A 186 -16.10 -7.82 -1.96
CA LEU A 186 -14.66 -7.53 -1.81
C LEU A 186 -13.79 -8.76 -2.05
N TRP A 187 -14.26 -9.93 -1.70
CA TRP A 187 -13.49 -11.17 -1.82
C TRP A 187 -13.47 -11.75 -3.24
N SER A 188 -14.48 -11.47 -4.06
CA SER A 188 -14.44 -11.82 -5.48
C SER A 188 -13.47 -10.95 -6.28
N LEU A 189 -13.09 -9.78 -5.75
CA LEU A 189 -12.17 -8.86 -6.41
C LEU A 189 -10.69 -9.17 -6.09
N VAL A 190 -10.37 -9.64 -4.88
CA VAL A 190 -8.99 -9.91 -4.48
C VAL A 190 -8.31 -10.98 -5.35
N PRO A 191 -8.95 -12.07 -5.79
CA PRO A 191 -8.34 -13.03 -6.71
C PRO A 191 -8.14 -12.50 -8.15
N SER A 192 -8.92 -11.52 -8.59
CA SER A 192 -8.83 -10.95 -9.93
C SER A 192 -7.76 -9.85 -10.07
N PHE A 193 -7.20 -9.36 -8.97
CA PHE A 193 -6.14 -8.35 -8.95
C PHE A 193 -4.72 -8.91 -9.17
N TRP A 194 -4.60 -10.08 -9.74
CA TRP A 194 -3.30 -10.68 -10.02
C TRP A 194 -2.75 -10.10 -11.31
N VAL A 195 -1.86 -9.13 -11.22
CA VAL A 195 -1.04 -8.77 -12.36
C VAL A 195 -0.06 -9.91 -12.60
N SER A 196 -0.11 -10.50 -13.79
CA SER A 196 0.97 -11.35 -14.27
C SER A 196 2.20 -10.47 -14.41
N LEU A 197 3.09 -10.50 -13.43
CA LEU A 197 4.43 -9.94 -13.59
C LEU A 197 5.15 -10.81 -14.62
N TRP A 198 5.51 -10.20 -15.73
CA TRP A 198 6.34 -10.81 -16.79
C TRP A 198 7.81 -10.63 -16.49
#